data_f0c21d69f8534b635b888d89a31a3ae4
#
_entry.id   f0c21d69f8534b635b888d89a31a3ae4
#
_cell.length_a   1.000
_cell.length_b   1.000
_cell.length_c   1.000
_cell.angle_alpha   90.00
_cell.angle_beta   90.00
_cell.angle_gamma   90.00
#
_symmetry.space_group_name_H-M   'P 1'
#
loop_
_entity.id
_entity.type
_entity.pdbx_description
1 polymer ?
#
loop_
_entity_poly.entity_id
_entity_poly.type
_entity_poly.pdbx_seq_one_letter_code
_entity_poly.pdbx_strand_id
1 'polypeptide(L)'
;MTSENQSYEEDWEHERAEEEDDRLRKEEPPPQIGKSEFLAWRSPRQVTVNPTRLDNPLWSWLVRTRWDAYNANNLCAGPSAFDAGPMWSFQRFGKSETALPDGRVVHIGGEHEDFYDPDFFIYNDVTIIDSEGAIAIYGYPHENFPPTDFHSATLVGDEIYIIGRLG
;
A
#
# COMPACT_ATOMS: atom_id res chain seq x y z
N MET A 1 11.04 37.54 -17.98
CA MET A 1 10.80 36.37 -17.15
C MET A 1 11.29 35.19 -17.95
N THR A 2 12.33 34.53 -17.48
CA THR A 2 12.98 33.44 -18.22
C THR A 2 12.22 32.13 -18.00
N SER A 3 12.24 31.22 -18.96
CA SER A 3 11.55 29.91 -18.92
C SER A 3 11.92 29.07 -17.68
N GLU A 4 13.10 29.29 -17.10
CA GLU A 4 13.55 28.63 -15.85
C GLU A 4 12.70 29.05 -14.63
N ASN A 5 12.33 30.33 -14.50
CA ASN A 5 11.51 30.80 -13.38
C ASN A 5 10.08 30.23 -13.43
N GLN A 6 9.56 29.98 -14.63
CA GLN A 6 8.24 29.40 -14.84
C GLN A 6 8.21 27.92 -14.44
N SER A 7 9.27 27.18 -14.74
CA SER A 7 9.42 25.77 -14.35
C SER A 7 9.52 25.60 -12.83
N TYR A 8 10.26 26.47 -12.12
CA TYR A 8 10.34 26.44 -10.65
C TYR A 8 9.00 26.79 -9.97
N GLU A 9 8.23 27.74 -10.49
CA GLU A 9 6.91 28.08 -9.95
C GLU A 9 5.91 26.92 -10.14
N GLU A 10 5.91 26.26 -11.29
CA GLU A 10 5.08 25.10 -11.58
C GLU A 10 5.43 23.90 -10.67
N ASP A 11 6.72 23.65 -10.41
CA ASP A 11 7.18 22.58 -9.50
C ASP A 11 6.71 22.87 -8.06
N TRP A 12 6.84 24.10 -7.57
CA TRP A 12 6.38 24.50 -6.23
C TRP A 12 4.85 24.44 -6.05
N GLU A 13 4.10 24.76 -7.09
CA GLU A 13 2.63 24.62 -7.07
C GLU A 13 2.21 23.17 -7.02
N HIS A 14 2.92 22.31 -7.75
CA HIS A 14 2.68 20.88 -7.76
C HIS A 14 2.99 20.24 -6.40
N GLU A 15 4.16 20.53 -5.83
CA GLU A 15 4.55 20.04 -4.50
C GLU A 15 3.54 20.48 -3.42
N ARG A 16 3.09 21.72 -3.43
CA ARG A 16 2.08 22.20 -2.46
C ARG A 16 0.72 21.54 -2.64
N ALA A 17 0.32 21.26 -3.87
CA ALA A 17 -0.93 20.56 -4.13
C ALA A 17 -0.88 19.10 -3.65
N GLU A 18 0.27 18.44 -3.82
CA GLU A 18 0.50 17.09 -3.29
C GLU A 18 0.51 17.05 -1.77
N GLU A 19 1.18 18.01 -1.11
CA GLU A 19 1.19 18.11 0.35
C GLU A 19 -0.22 18.38 0.93
N GLU A 20 -1.02 19.22 0.27
CA GLU A 20 -2.40 19.50 0.70
C GLU A 20 -3.31 18.28 0.49
N ASP A 21 -3.20 17.56 -0.62
CA ASP A 21 -3.93 16.34 -0.88
C ASP A 21 -3.56 15.24 0.12
N ASP A 22 -2.26 15.08 0.43
CA ASP A 22 -1.79 14.15 1.46
C ASP A 22 -2.30 14.51 2.86
N ARG A 23 -2.37 15.79 3.18
CA ARG A 23 -2.95 16.27 4.45
C ARG A 23 -4.44 15.94 4.52
N LEU A 24 -5.20 16.25 3.48
CA LEU A 24 -6.65 15.98 3.43
C LEU A 24 -6.96 14.49 3.50
N ARG A 25 -6.16 13.65 2.85
CA ARG A 25 -6.28 12.19 2.96
C ARG A 25 -6.07 11.70 4.38
N LYS A 26 -5.08 12.23 5.10
CA LYS A 26 -4.79 11.87 6.50
C LYS A 26 -5.85 12.38 7.49
N GLU A 27 -6.70 13.32 7.10
CA GLU A 27 -7.85 13.79 7.90
C GLU A 27 -9.05 12.83 7.88
N GLU A 28 -9.08 11.84 6.94
CA GLU A 28 -10.13 10.82 6.96
C GLU A 28 -10.06 10.02 8.27
N PRO A 29 -11.11 10.01 9.09
CA PRO A 29 -11.09 9.30 10.36
C PRO A 29 -10.94 7.79 10.14
N PRO A 30 -10.32 7.06 11.07
CA PRO A 30 -10.24 5.61 10.99
C PRO A 30 -11.64 4.99 10.97
N PRO A 31 -11.80 3.82 10.33
CA PRO A 31 -13.07 3.14 10.28
C PRO A 31 -13.55 2.79 11.69
N GLN A 32 -14.87 2.88 11.92
CA GLN A 32 -15.47 2.49 13.20
C GLN A 32 -15.52 0.95 13.29
N ILE A 33 -14.42 0.37 13.78
CA ILE A 33 -14.25 -1.07 13.96
C ILE A 33 -14.00 -1.38 15.42
N GLY A 34 -14.49 -2.54 15.88
CA GLY A 34 -14.23 -3.02 17.23
C GLY A 34 -12.79 -3.49 17.40
N LYS A 35 -12.32 -3.54 18.66
CA LYS A 35 -10.95 -4.00 18.96
C LYS A 35 -10.67 -5.41 18.41
N SER A 36 -11.63 -6.32 18.45
CA SER A 36 -11.49 -7.68 17.91
C SER A 36 -11.33 -7.69 16.39
N GLU A 37 -12.04 -6.83 15.67
CA GLU A 37 -11.94 -6.68 14.22
C GLU A 37 -10.59 -6.05 13.84
N PHE A 38 -10.18 -4.99 14.55
CA PHE A 38 -8.86 -4.41 14.36
C PHE A 38 -7.75 -5.45 14.53
N LEU A 39 -7.75 -6.22 15.63
CA LEU A 39 -6.74 -7.26 15.86
C LEU A 39 -6.79 -8.37 14.80
N ALA A 40 -7.97 -8.69 14.28
CA ALA A 40 -8.12 -9.68 13.23
C ALA A 40 -7.62 -9.17 11.86
N TRP A 41 -7.64 -7.86 11.60
CA TRP A 41 -7.29 -7.28 10.30
C TRP A 41 -5.93 -6.57 10.27
N ARG A 42 -5.33 -6.29 11.45
CA ARG A 42 -4.10 -5.48 11.48
C ARG A 42 -2.90 -6.13 10.79
N SER A 43 -2.80 -7.44 10.81
CA SER A 43 -1.58 -8.14 10.35
C SER A 43 -1.69 -8.60 8.90
N PRO A 44 -0.55 -8.66 8.15
CA PRO A 44 -0.48 -9.32 6.85
C PRO A 44 -1.03 -10.74 6.91
N ARG A 45 -1.61 -11.23 5.82
CA ARG A 45 -2.24 -12.54 5.76
C ARG A 45 -1.60 -13.43 4.71
N GLN A 46 -1.28 -14.65 5.12
CA GLN A 46 -0.99 -15.73 4.20
C GLN A 46 -2.28 -16.42 3.77
N VAL A 47 -2.37 -16.79 2.51
CA VAL A 47 -3.52 -17.43 1.91
C VAL A 47 -3.12 -18.74 1.23
N THR A 48 -4.08 -19.65 1.07
CA THR A 48 -3.90 -20.94 0.41
C THR A 48 -4.69 -21.09 -0.89
N VAL A 49 -5.53 -20.11 -1.22
CA VAL A 49 -6.33 -20.08 -2.46
C VAL A 49 -5.80 -18.95 -3.37
N ASN A 50 -5.69 -19.23 -4.64
CA ASN A 50 -5.12 -18.36 -5.66
C ASN A 50 -6.20 -17.83 -6.63
N PRO A 51 -6.51 -16.51 -6.63
CA PRO A 51 -6.24 -15.54 -5.59
C PRO A 51 -7.28 -15.57 -4.46
N THR A 52 -6.96 -14.99 -3.31
CA THR A 52 -7.93 -14.74 -2.24
C THR A 52 -8.17 -13.23 -2.10
N ARG A 53 -9.42 -12.79 -2.08
CA ARG A 53 -9.76 -11.41 -1.81
C ARG A 53 -9.63 -11.10 -0.32
N LEU A 54 -8.90 -10.03 0.03
CA LEU A 54 -8.46 -9.73 1.40
C LEU A 54 -8.93 -8.35 1.90
N ASP A 55 -9.48 -7.51 1.02
CA ASP A 55 -9.87 -6.15 1.39
C ASP A 55 -10.84 -6.15 2.59
N ASN A 56 -10.63 -5.23 3.48
CA ASN A 56 -11.44 -4.98 4.67
C ASN A 56 -11.44 -3.47 4.94
N PRO A 57 -12.32 -2.96 5.81
CA PRO A 57 -12.41 -1.52 6.09
C PRO A 57 -11.09 -0.88 6.56
N LEU A 58 -10.28 -1.58 7.35
CA LEU A 58 -9.00 -1.08 7.84
C LEU A 58 -7.98 -0.93 6.71
N TRP A 59 -7.79 -1.98 5.89
CA TRP A 59 -6.83 -1.93 4.79
C TRP A 59 -7.26 -0.95 3.70
N SER A 60 -8.56 -0.89 3.38
CA SER A 60 -9.08 0.09 2.42
C SER A 60 -8.88 1.54 2.90
N TRP A 61 -9.02 1.78 4.19
CA TRP A 61 -8.72 3.08 4.79
C TRP A 61 -7.23 3.42 4.68
N LEU A 62 -6.32 2.47 4.98
CA LEU A 62 -4.86 2.67 4.83
C LEU A 62 -4.45 2.95 3.38
N VAL A 63 -5.13 2.33 2.40
CA VAL A 63 -4.90 2.62 0.97
C VAL A 63 -5.30 4.05 0.62
N ARG A 64 -6.48 4.52 1.07
CA ARG A 64 -6.97 5.87 0.77
C ARG A 64 -6.17 6.95 1.45
N THR A 65 -5.88 6.77 2.73
CA THR A 65 -5.28 7.81 3.57
C THR A 65 -3.77 7.86 3.51
N ARG A 66 -3.14 6.79 3.02
CA ARG A 66 -1.67 6.66 3.01
C ARG A 66 -1.04 6.77 4.42
N TRP A 67 -1.79 6.46 5.48
CA TRP A 67 -1.22 6.37 6.82
C TRP A 67 -0.16 5.25 6.86
N ASP A 68 0.98 5.55 7.50
CA ASP A 68 1.96 4.52 7.81
C ASP A 68 1.44 3.58 8.90
N ALA A 69 1.97 2.36 8.94
CA ALA A 69 1.49 1.32 9.84
C ALA A 69 1.69 1.67 11.30
N TYR A 70 2.81 2.28 11.68
CA TYR A 70 3.11 2.65 13.06
C TYR A 70 2.10 3.66 13.61
N ASN A 71 1.90 4.77 12.91
CA ASN A 71 0.96 5.81 13.34
C ASN A 71 -0.49 5.31 13.30
N ALA A 72 -0.87 4.52 12.30
CA ALA A 72 -2.21 3.91 12.22
C ALA A 72 -2.45 2.92 13.37
N ASN A 73 -1.46 2.09 13.71
CA ASN A 73 -1.53 1.17 14.85
C ASN A 73 -1.71 1.92 16.18
N ASN A 74 -0.96 3.00 16.38
CA ASN A 74 -1.08 3.84 17.58
C ASN A 74 -2.45 4.52 17.66
N LEU A 75 -2.96 5.05 16.55
CA LEU A 75 -4.28 5.67 16.47
C LEU A 75 -5.40 4.70 16.88
N CYS A 76 -5.26 3.43 16.51
CA CYS A 76 -6.21 2.36 16.86
C CYS A 76 -5.91 1.69 18.20
N ALA A 77 -4.97 2.21 19.00
CA ALA A 77 -4.52 1.62 20.27
C ALA A 77 -4.12 0.12 20.11
N GLY A 78 -3.42 -0.18 19.02
CA GLY A 78 -2.94 -1.52 18.71
C GLY A 78 -1.76 -1.96 19.57
N PRO A 79 -1.47 -3.27 19.64
CA PRO A 79 -0.28 -3.80 20.29
C PRO A 79 0.98 -3.43 19.52
N SER A 80 2.14 -3.44 20.21
CA SER A 80 3.42 -3.24 19.54
C SER A 80 3.75 -4.38 18.58
N ALA A 81 4.62 -4.13 17.61
CA ALA A 81 5.09 -5.16 16.69
C ALA A 81 5.89 -6.26 17.42
N PHE A 82 6.54 -5.95 18.54
CA PHE A 82 7.20 -6.95 19.37
C PHE A 82 6.22 -7.97 19.95
N ASP A 83 4.98 -7.57 20.22
CA ASP A 83 3.96 -8.44 20.84
C ASP A 83 3.11 -9.17 19.78
N ALA A 84 2.89 -8.56 18.62
CA ALA A 84 1.90 -9.04 17.66
C ALA A 84 2.39 -9.08 16.20
N GLY A 85 3.68 -8.88 15.95
CA GLY A 85 4.25 -8.80 14.62
C GLY A 85 3.83 -7.54 13.84
N PRO A 86 4.21 -7.43 12.56
CA PRO A 86 3.95 -6.25 11.74
C PRO A 86 2.46 -5.99 11.52
N MET A 87 2.11 -4.72 11.41
CA MET A 87 0.82 -4.30 10.87
C MET A 87 0.89 -4.28 9.34
N TRP A 88 -0.20 -4.65 8.67
CA TRP A 88 -0.29 -4.49 7.22
C TRP A 88 -0.16 -3.02 6.84
N SER A 89 0.71 -2.73 5.87
CA SER A 89 0.95 -1.39 5.36
C SER A 89 0.68 -1.31 3.86
N PHE A 90 0.15 -0.18 3.41
CA PHE A 90 0.12 0.19 2.00
C PHE A 90 1.34 1.02 1.59
N GLN A 91 1.92 1.76 2.53
CA GLN A 91 3.20 2.46 2.37
C GLN A 91 4.34 1.44 2.42
N ARG A 92 5.03 1.23 1.29
CA ARG A 92 6.04 0.18 1.15
C ARG A 92 7.16 0.64 0.24
N PHE A 93 8.37 0.20 0.53
CA PHE A 93 9.52 0.33 -0.35
C PHE A 93 9.49 -0.78 -1.41
N GLY A 94 10.10 -0.53 -2.57
CA GLY A 94 10.24 -1.55 -3.62
C GLY A 94 8.92 -2.11 -4.17
N LYS A 95 7.78 -1.49 -3.85
CA LYS A 95 6.48 -1.78 -4.44
C LYS A 95 6.43 -1.26 -5.87
N SER A 96 5.90 -2.04 -6.82
CA SER A 96 5.63 -1.52 -8.16
C SER A 96 4.24 -0.92 -8.28
N GLU A 97 4.10 0.02 -9.21
CA GLU A 97 2.85 0.66 -9.60
C GLU A 97 2.70 0.62 -11.12
N THR A 98 1.57 0.12 -11.60
CA THR A 98 1.28 -0.02 -13.03
C THR A 98 -0.09 0.54 -13.35
N ALA A 99 -0.15 1.61 -14.15
CA ALA A 99 -1.41 2.13 -14.68
C ALA A 99 -1.91 1.27 -15.84
N LEU A 100 -3.20 0.92 -15.81
CA LEU A 100 -3.87 0.17 -16.87
C LEU A 100 -4.63 1.10 -17.81
N PRO A 101 -4.86 0.70 -19.07
CA PRO A 101 -5.57 1.52 -20.06
C PRO A 101 -7.02 1.88 -19.69
N ASP A 102 -7.63 1.12 -18.80
CA ASP A 102 -9.00 1.34 -18.30
C ASP A 102 -9.08 2.27 -17.08
N GLY A 103 -7.95 2.87 -16.68
CA GLY A 103 -7.85 3.81 -15.56
C GLY A 103 -7.60 3.14 -14.20
N ARG A 104 -7.51 1.82 -14.14
CA ARG A 104 -7.09 1.13 -12.91
C ARG A 104 -5.59 1.31 -12.69
N VAL A 105 -5.20 1.33 -11.41
CA VAL A 105 -3.79 1.30 -11.00
C VAL A 105 -3.56 0.04 -10.16
N VAL A 106 -2.52 -0.71 -10.51
CA VAL A 106 -2.15 -1.97 -9.85
C VAL A 106 -0.86 -1.79 -9.08
N HIS A 107 -0.92 -1.99 -7.76
CA HIS A 107 0.23 -1.98 -6.86
C HIS A 107 0.58 -3.41 -6.46
N ILE A 108 1.86 -3.78 -6.54
CA ILE A 108 2.30 -5.16 -6.35
C ILE A 108 3.44 -5.23 -5.33
N GLY A 109 3.32 -6.12 -4.35
CA GLY A 109 4.38 -6.49 -3.41
C GLY A 109 4.96 -5.33 -2.63
N GLY A 110 6.28 -5.29 -2.51
CA GLY A 110 7.04 -4.33 -1.72
C GLY A 110 7.30 -4.80 -0.30
N GLU A 111 8.12 -4.05 0.44
CA GLU A 111 8.46 -4.32 1.83
C GLU A 111 8.06 -3.16 2.72
N HIS A 112 7.89 -3.44 4.00
CA HIS A 112 7.63 -2.45 5.04
C HIS A 112 8.56 -2.68 6.23
N GLU A 113 9.12 -1.59 6.75
CA GLU A 113 9.98 -1.58 7.92
C GLU A 113 9.83 -0.22 8.63
N ASP A 114 9.53 -0.23 9.93
CA ASP A 114 9.44 0.94 10.79
C ASP A 114 10.64 1.04 11.76
N PHE A 115 11.86 1.01 11.23
CA PHE A 115 13.14 1.16 11.95
C PHE A 115 13.60 -0.03 12.80
N TYR A 116 12.87 -1.16 12.89
CA TYR A 116 13.31 -2.34 13.64
C TYR A 116 12.68 -3.64 13.14
N ASP A 117 13.43 -4.75 13.23
CA ASP A 117 13.10 -6.06 12.68
C ASP A 117 11.67 -6.60 12.90
N PRO A 118 11.01 -6.38 14.07
CA PRO A 118 9.64 -6.87 14.27
C PRO A 118 8.60 -6.31 13.30
N ASP A 119 8.87 -5.17 12.65
CA ASP A 119 7.98 -4.55 11.68
C ASP A 119 8.30 -4.97 10.24
N PHE A 120 9.43 -5.63 10.01
CA PHE A 120 9.84 -6.03 8.67
C PHE A 120 8.90 -7.08 8.08
N PHE A 121 8.42 -6.80 6.88
CA PHE A 121 7.58 -7.74 6.13
C PHE A 121 7.67 -7.50 4.63
N ILE A 122 7.92 -8.56 3.85
CA ILE A 122 7.85 -8.53 2.38
C ILE A 122 6.51 -9.11 1.95
N TYR A 123 5.82 -8.37 1.10
CA TYR A 123 4.45 -8.68 0.68
C TYR A 123 4.39 -9.49 -0.62
N ASN A 124 3.34 -10.29 -0.74
CA ASN A 124 2.93 -10.97 -1.96
C ASN A 124 1.45 -10.73 -2.28
N ASP A 125 0.96 -9.56 -1.93
CA ASP A 125 -0.38 -9.12 -2.28
C ASP A 125 -0.37 -8.12 -3.45
N VAL A 126 -1.53 -7.94 -4.05
CA VAL A 126 -1.79 -6.99 -5.13
C VAL A 126 -2.97 -6.12 -4.73
N THR A 127 -2.77 -4.81 -4.75
CA THR A 127 -3.83 -3.83 -4.54
C THR A 127 -4.21 -3.18 -5.88
N ILE A 128 -5.48 -3.19 -6.21
CA ILE A 128 -6.03 -2.55 -7.39
C ILE A 128 -6.93 -1.41 -6.95
N ILE A 129 -6.68 -0.22 -7.51
CA ILE A 129 -7.52 0.96 -7.31
C ILE A 129 -8.11 1.30 -8.67
N ASP A 130 -9.43 1.39 -8.78
CA ASP A 130 -10.07 1.77 -10.02
C ASP A 130 -10.20 3.30 -10.18
N SER A 131 -10.68 3.74 -11.34
CA SER A 131 -10.84 5.16 -11.66
C SER A 131 -11.88 5.89 -10.79
N GLU A 132 -12.73 5.17 -10.05
CA GLU A 132 -13.71 5.70 -9.12
C GLU A 132 -13.20 5.66 -7.66
N GLY A 133 -11.99 5.12 -7.44
CA GLY A 133 -11.37 4.97 -6.13
C GLY A 133 -11.78 3.70 -5.38
N ALA A 134 -12.49 2.75 -6.02
CA ALA A 134 -12.80 1.48 -5.39
C ALA A 134 -11.55 0.62 -5.30
N ILE A 135 -11.39 -0.05 -4.15
CA ILE A 135 -10.19 -0.79 -3.78
C ILE A 135 -10.49 -2.28 -3.75
N ALA A 136 -9.61 -3.06 -4.36
CA ALA A 136 -9.58 -4.51 -4.28
C ALA A 136 -8.18 -4.98 -3.89
N ILE A 137 -8.06 -5.82 -2.87
CA ILE A 137 -6.78 -6.37 -2.40
C ILE A 137 -6.82 -7.89 -2.52
N TYR A 138 -5.81 -8.46 -3.18
CA TYR A 138 -5.70 -9.89 -3.43
C TYR A 138 -4.40 -10.44 -2.84
N GLY A 139 -4.52 -11.50 -2.06
CA GLY A 139 -3.38 -12.31 -1.61
C GLY A 139 -3.21 -13.54 -2.48
N TYR A 140 -2.00 -14.06 -2.48
CA TYR A 140 -1.60 -15.24 -3.24
C TYR A 140 -0.85 -16.23 -2.36
N PRO A 141 -0.99 -17.56 -2.58
CA PRO A 141 -0.10 -18.53 -1.95
C PRO A 141 1.36 -18.30 -2.39
N HIS A 142 2.31 -18.54 -1.50
CA HIS A 142 3.74 -18.30 -1.77
C HIS A 142 4.27 -19.11 -2.95
N GLU A 143 3.71 -20.29 -3.22
CA GLU A 143 4.07 -21.11 -4.37
C GLU A 143 3.60 -20.53 -5.71
N ASN A 144 2.57 -19.68 -5.70
CA ASN A 144 2.05 -19.02 -6.90
C ASN A 144 2.68 -17.65 -7.11
N PHE A 145 2.78 -16.87 -6.04
CA PHE A 145 3.44 -15.57 -6.04
C PHE A 145 4.19 -15.41 -4.71
N PRO A 146 5.52 -15.60 -4.70
CA PRO A 146 6.33 -15.43 -3.49
C PRO A 146 6.40 -13.97 -3.07
N PRO A 147 6.70 -13.67 -1.78
CA PRO A 147 7.00 -12.33 -1.33
C PRO A 147 8.03 -11.65 -2.24
N THR A 148 7.75 -10.43 -2.68
CA THR A 148 8.51 -9.78 -3.76
C THR A 148 8.59 -8.28 -3.53
N ASP A 149 9.82 -7.77 -3.54
CA ASP A 149 10.17 -6.37 -3.38
C ASP A 149 11.22 -5.95 -4.43
N PHE A 150 11.41 -4.64 -4.63
CA PHE A 150 12.41 -4.05 -5.54
C PHE A 150 12.46 -4.73 -6.93
N HIS A 151 11.30 -5.12 -7.42
CA HIS A 151 11.10 -5.73 -8.72
C HIS A 151 10.68 -4.70 -9.76
N SER A 152 10.84 -5.00 -11.04
CA SER A 152 10.20 -4.27 -12.11
C SER A 152 8.86 -4.92 -12.49
N ALA A 153 7.87 -4.08 -12.82
CA ALA A 153 6.59 -4.52 -13.37
C ALA A 153 6.32 -3.79 -14.69
N THR A 154 6.01 -4.53 -15.74
CA THR A 154 5.78 -3.98 -17.07
C THR A 154 4.52 -4.55 -17.67
N LEU A 155 3.60 -3.67 -18.08
CA LEU A 155 2.39 -4.06 -18.79
C LEU A 155 2.73 -4.37 -20.26
N VAL A 156 2.38 -5.58 -20.70
CA VAL A 156 2.53 -6.03 -22.09
C VAL A 156 1.20 -6.64 -22.52
N GLY A 157 0.48 -5.94 -23.39
CA GLY A 157 -0.89 -6.33 -23.73
C GLY A 157 -1.82 -6.17 -22.53
N ASP A 158 -2.38 -7.27 -22.04
CA ASP A 158 -3.26 -7.38 -20.88
C ASP A 158 -2.62 -8.08 -19.67
N GLU A 159 -1.31 -8.35 -19.74
CA GLU A 159 -0.53 -9.03 -18.70
C GLU A 159 0.52 -8.10 -18.09
N ILE A 160 0.72 -8.18 -16.76
CA ILE A 160 1.81 -7.51 -16.05
C ILE A 160 2.93 -8.51 -15.79
N TYR A 161 4.08 -8.29 -16.41
CA TYR A 161 5.29 -9.08 -16.20
C TYR A 161 6.08 -8.52 -15.03
N ILE A 162 6.33 -9.36 -14.00
CA ILE A 162 7.11 -9.03 -12.82
C ILE A 162 8.48 -9.68 -12.97
N ILE A 163 9.56 -8.90 -12.90
CA ILE A 163 10.93 -9.37 -13.08
C ILE A 163 11.81 -8.84 -11.96
N GLY A 164 12.53 -9.76 -11.37
CA GLY A 164 13.44 -9.47 -10.25
C GLY A 164 12.73 -9.56 -8.90
N ARG A 165 13.56 -9.66 -7.89
CA ARG A 165 13.17 -9.73 -6.49
C ARG A 165 14.43 -9.58 -5.66
N LEU A 166 14.39 -8.82 -4.58
CA LEU A 166 15.51 -8.66 -3.67
C LEU A 166 15.40 -9.58 -2.45
N GLY A 167 14.21 -9.83 -1.95
CA GLY A 167 13.92 -10.65 -0.77
C GLY A 167 13.72 -12.14 -1.00
#